data_149802d84b0864c49b2c90ad39201faa
#
_entry.id   149802d84b0864c49b2c90ad39201faa
#
_cell.length_a   1.000
_cell.length_b   1.000
_cell.length_c   1.000
_cell.angle_alpha   90.00
_cell.angle_beta   90.00
_cell.angle_gamma   90.00
#
_symmetry.space_group_name_H-M   'P 1'
#
loop_
_entity.id
_entity.type
_entity.pdbx_description
1 polymer ?
#
loop_
_entity_poly.entity_id
_entity_poly.type
_entity_poly.pdbx_seq_one_letter_code
_entity_poly.pdbx_strand_id
1 'polypeptide(L)'
;DIDRKGIQGTELIFQNELKGKEGSFEGIKGLKNLKLEGKRIDPQAGKNIKLTIDINIQSIVYHELDKAIKEYKAHSGSVVVVEPNSGEILAIVNYPSFNPLDRRNLDFSALRNRAIFDVFEPGSVLKPLAMSAILESDPSLYSKKINTSPGWIDYEGFKTKDFKDYGVLTASEIISFS
;
A
#
# COMPACT_ATOMS: atom_id res chain seq x y z
N ASP A 1 6.09 11.03 15.86
CA ASP A 1 7.08 12.09 15.99
C ASP A 1 7.71 12.11 17.42
N ILE A 2 8.49 13.13 17.74
CA ILE A 2 9.14 13.32 19.05
C ILE A 2 8.09 13.50 20.16
N ASP A 3 6.96 14.10 19.86
CA ASP A 3 5.85 14.36 20.78
C ASP A 3 4.91 13.16 20.94
N ARG A 4 5.29 11.98 20.46
CA ARG A 4 4.47 10.76 20.46
C ARG A 4 3.14 10.93 19.71
N LYS A 5 3.14 11.74 18.65
CA LYS A 5 1.99 11.88 17.75
C LYS A 5 2.23 11.07 16.49
N GLY A 6 1.25 10.29 16.08
CA GLY A 6 1.24 9.63 14.78
C GLY A 6 1.14 10.68 13.67
N ILE A 7 2.04 10.62 12.70
CA ILE A 7 2.07 11.58 11.59
C ILE A 7 1.58 10.99 10.28
N GLN A 8 1.55 9.67 10.17
CA GLN A 8 1.00 8.97 9.00
C GLN A 8 0.68 7.51 9.30
N GLY A 9 -0.01 6.85 8.36
CA GLY A 9 -0.35 5.43 8.43
C GLY A 9 -1.22 5.07 9.63
N THR A 10 -1.02 3.87 10.15
CA THR A 10 -1.78 3.32 11.28
C THR A 10 -1.62 4.13 12.56
N GLU A 11 -0.44 4.70 12.80
CA GLU A 11 -0.21 5.55 13.98
C GLU A 11 -1.05 6.84 13.95
N LEU A 12 -1.27 7.43 12.77
CA LEU A 12 -2.12 8.61 12.62
C LEU A 12 -3.61 8.25 12.76
N ILE A 13 -4.04 7.19 12.07
CA ILE A 13 -5.45 6.78 12.05
C ILE A 13 -5.92 6.35 13.45
N PHE A 14 -5.09 5.59 14.16
CA PHE A 14 -5.41 5.05 15.48
C PHE A 14 -4.75 5.82 16.63
N GLN A 15 -4.40 7.09 16.40
CA GLN A 15 -3.73 7.92 17.41
C GLN A 15 -4.46 7.95 18.75
N ASN A 16 -5.76 8.07 18.75
CA ASN A 16 -6.57 8.19 19.97
C ASN A 16 -6.60 6.87 20.76
N GLU A 17 -6.58 5.74 20.06
CA GLU A 17 -6.56 4.40 20.65
C GLU A 17 -5.18 4.05 21.20
N LEU A 18 -4.13 4.40 20.46
CA LEU A 18 -2.75 4.02 20.78
C LEU A 18 -2.13 4.90 21.85
N LYS A 19 -2.51 6.18 21.94
CA LYS A 19 -1.81 7.17 22.77
C LYS A 19 -1.93 6.91 24.28
N GLY A 20 -2.98 6.31 24.76
CA GLY A 20 -3.26 6.22 26.20
C GLY A 20 -3.44 7.59 26.88
N LYS A 21 -3.46 7.60 28.21
CA LYS A 21 -3.56 8.82 29.00
C LYS A 21 -2.36 8.92 29.94
N GLU A 22 -1.77 10.10 29.98
CA GLU A 22 -0.65 10.36 30.88
C GLU A 22 -1.15 10.41 32.32
N GLY A 23 -0.34 9.87 33.24
CA GLY A 23 -0.56 10.04 34.66
C GLY A 23 -0.14 11.45 35.11
N SER A 24 -0.73 11.91 36.17
CA SER A 24 -0.34 13.18 36.78
C SER A 24 -0.15 13.05 38.30
N PHE A 25 0.69 13.90 38.85
CA PHE A 25 0.88 14.01 40.26
C PHE A 25 0.75 15.48 40.67
N GLU A 26 -0.24 15.76 41.48
CA GLU A 26 -0.44 17.07 42.11
C GLU A 26 -0.05 16.95 43.55
N GLY A 27 1.07 17.57 43.91
CA GLY A 27 1.57 17.51 45.29
C GLY A 27 2.59 18.59 45.59
N ILE A 28 2.86 18.80 46.87
CA ILE A 28 3.85 19.79 47.35
C ILE A 28 5.24 19.13 47.29
N LYS A 29 6.16 19.75 46.54
CA LYS A 29 7.57 19.34 46.49
C LYS A 29 8.26 19.75 47.79
N GLY A 30 8.40 18.82 48.74
CA GLY A 30 9.17 19.06 49.98
C GLY A 30 10.66 19.14 49.69
N LEU A 31 11.36 20.01 50.45
CA LEU A 31 12.82 20.05 50.51
C LEU A 31 13.33 18.85 51.30
N LYS A 32 14.28 18.08 50.71
CA LYS A 32 15.02 16.96 51.32
C LYS A 32 14.19 15.79 51.87
N ASN A 33 14.11 14.71 51.07
CA ASN A 33 13.69 13.35 51.51
C ASN A 33 12.29 13.20 52.14
N LEU A 34 11.39 14.16 52.02
CA LEU A 34 10.03 14.01 52.47
C LEU A 34 9.17 13.23 51.48
N LYS A 35 8.32 12.34 52.01
CA LYS A 35 7.25 11.70 51.24
C LYS A 35 6.39 12.76 50.53
N LEU A 36 6.26 12.62 49.21
CA LEU A 36 5.37 13.46 48.43
C LEU A 36 3.93 13.14 48.87
N GLU A 37 3.29 14.03 49.60
CA GLU A 37 1.84 13.98 49.82
C GLU A 37 1.15 14.70 48.67
N GLY A 38 0.28 13.98 47.95
CA GLY A 38 -0.46 14.56 46.84
C GLY A 38 -1.38 13.53 46.16
N LYS A 39 -2.20 14.04 45.29
CA LYS A 39 -3.11 13.22 44.49
C LYS A 39 -2.36 12.68 43.26
N ARG A 40 -2.29 11.36 43.15
CA ARG A 40 -1.71 10.67 42.01
C ARG A 40 -2.82 10.13 41.12
N ILE A 41 -2.72 10.39 39.83
CA ILE A 41 -3.51 9.78 38.81
C ILE A 41 -2.55 8.87 38.02
N ASP A 42 -2.80 7.57 38.04
CA ASP A 42 -1.94 6.61 37.34
C ASP A 42 -2.16 6.70 35.82
N PRO A 43 -1.09 6.50 35.02
CA PRO A 43 -1.19 6.49 33.58
C PRO A 43 -2.03 5.31 33.11
N GLN A 44 -2.76 5.52 32.03
CA GLN A 44 -3.54 4.48 31.34
C GLN A 44 -2.86 4.14 30.03
N ALA A 45 -2.51 2.86 29.84
CA ALA A 45 -1.96 2.41 28.56
C ALA A 45 -2.97 2.58 27.41
N GLY A 46 -2.46 2.82 26.21
CA GLY A 46 -3.26 2.78 25.00
C GLY A 46 -3.74 1.37 24.67
N LYS A 47 -4.62 1.28 23.71
CA LYS A 47 -5.15 -0.01 23.23
C LYS A 47 -4.19 -0.67 22.26
N ASN A 48 -4.25 -2.01 22.19
CA ASN A 48 -3.57 -2.76 21.15
C ASN A 48 -4.42 -2.73 19.87
N ILE A 49 -3.76 -2.57 18.73
CA ILE A 49 -4.38 -2.65 17.40
C ILE A 49 -3.87 -3.92 16.73
N LYS A 50 -4.81 -4.75 16.26
CA LYS A 50 -4.49 -5.93 15.44
C LYS A 50 -4.70 -5.57 13.97
N LEU A 51 -3.67 -5.77 13.17
CA LEU A 51 -3.71 -5.60 11.71
C LEU A 51 -3.90 -6.94 11.02
N THR A 52 -4.31 -6.91 9.76
CA THR A 52 -4.40 -8.10 8.89
C THR A 52 -3.04 -8.54 8.33
N ILE A 53 -2.00 -7.73 8.53
CA ILE A 53 -0.65 -8.01 8.04
C ILE A 53 -0.12 -9.32 8.66
N ASP A 54 0.27 -10.25 7.80
CA ASP A 54 1.02 -11.45 8.17
C ASP A 54 2.51 -11.15 8.11
N ILE A 55 3.19 -11.26 9.25
CA ILE A 55 4.61 -10.89 9.36
C ILE A 55 5.52 -11.78 8.51
N ASN A 56 5.15 -13.04 8.28
CA ASN A 56 5.94 -13.96 7.46
C ASN A 56 5.82 -13.59 5.99
N ILE A 57 4.59 -13.34 5.51
CA ILE A 57 4.33 -12.88 4.14
C ILE A 57 5.02 -11.53 3.92
N GLN A 58 4.86 -10.59 4.85
CA GLN A 58 5.51 -9.28 4.81
C GLN A 58 7.04 -9.40 4.67
N SER A 59 7.66 -10.30 5.44
CA SER A 59 9.11 -10.53 5.41
C SER A 59 9.56 -11.13 4.08
N ILE A 60 8.87 -12.15 3.58
CA ILE A 60 9.18 -12.78 2.29
C ILE A 60 9.09 -11.74 1.17
N VAL A 61 7.99 -11.00 1.12
CA VAL A 61 7.75 -9.99 0.08
C VAL A 61 8.79 -8.87 0.15
N TYR A 62 9.21 -8.47 1.35
CA TYR A 62 10.27 -7.47 1.51
C TYR A 62 11.60 -7.94 0.90
N HIS A 63 12.02 -9.17 1.18
CA HIS A 63 13.26 -9.72 0.65
C HIS A 63 13.22 -9.91 -0.88
N GLU A 64 12.10 -10.37 -1.42
CA GLU A 64 11.96 -10.52 -2.88
C GLU A 64 11.92 -9.17 -3.60
N LEU A 65 11.25 -8.16 -3.03
CA LEU A 65 11.28 -6.81 -3.59
C LEU A 65 12.69 -6.21 -3.56
N ASP A 66 13.41 -6.32 -2.44
CA ASP A 66 14.78 -5.82 -2.32
C ASP A 66 15.71 -6.46 -3.35
N LYS A 67 15.58 -7.78 -3.56
CA LYS A 67 16.31 -8.51 -4.59
C LYS A 67 15.98 -8.01 -6.00
N ALA A 68 14.71 -7.87 -6.32
CA ALA A 68 14.26 -7.38 -7.62
C ALA A 68 14.76 -5.95 -7.89
N ILE A 69 14.67 -5.05 -6.91
CA ILE A 69 15.21 -3.68 -7.02
C ILE A 69 16.69 -3.68 -7.36
N LYS A 70 17.48 -4.53 -6.71
CA LYS A 70 18.93 -4.64 -6.97
C LYS A 70 19.23 -5.23 -8.33
N GLU A 71 18.52 -6.28 -8.73
CA GLU A 71 18.68 -6.96 -10.02
C GLU A 71 18.34 -6.04 -11.19
N TYR A 72 17.22 -5.33 -11.11
CA TYR A 72 16.76 -4.44 -12.19
C TYR A 72 17.27 -3.01 -12.05
N LYS A 73 18.07 -2.70 -11.01
CA LYS A 73 18.58 -1.35 -10.71
C LYS A 73 17.46 -0.30 -10.68
N ALA A 74 16.31 -0.69 -10.12
CA ALA A 74 15.17 0.19 -9.98
C ALA A 74 15.37 1.20 -8.84
N HIS A 75 14.79 2.39 -8.95
CA HIS A 75 14.88 3.41 -7.92
C HIS A 75 13.88 3.17 -6.77
N SER A 76 12.73 2.61 -7.10
CA SER A 76 11.68 2.34 -6.12
C SER A 76 10.79 1.19 -6.59
N GLY A 77 10.04 0.63 -5.65
CA GLY A 77 9.05 -0.39 -5.94
C GLY A 77 8.09 -0.57 -4.77
N SER A 78 6.95 -1.18 -5.06
CA SER A 78 5.94 -1.51 -4.05
C SER A 78 5.30 -2.84 -4.37
N VAL A 79 4.94 -3.58 -3.33
CA VAL A 79 4.17 -4.82 -3.45
C VAL A 79 3.03 -4.79 -2.43
N VAL A 80 1.85 -5.16 -2.86
CA VAL A 80 0.68 -5.36 -2.00
C VAL A 80 0.17 -6.77 -2.21
N VAL A 81 0.00 -7.52 -1.11
CA VAL A 81 -0.58 -8.86 -1.12
C VAL A 81 -1.94 -8.79 -0.46
N VAL A 82 -2.96 -9.23 -1.17
CA VAL A 82 -4.36 -9.17 -0.74
C VAL A 82 -4.96 -10.57 -0.76
N GLU A 83 -5.74 -10.90 0.26
CA GLU A 83 -6.59 -12.08 0.25
C GLU A 83 -7.81 -11.78 -0.64
N PRO A 84 -8.03 -12.55 -1.74
CA PRO A 84 -8.99 -12.14 -2.77
C PRO A 84 -10.46 -12.22 -2.32
N ASN A 85 -10.80 -13.09 -1.36
CA ASN A 85 -12.16 -13.25 -0.92
C ASN A 85 -12.59 -12.22 0.13
N SER A 86 -11.68 -11.84 1.03
CA SER A 86 -11.98 -10.89 2.10
C SER A 86 -11.55 -9.45 1.79
N GLY A 87 -10.58 -9.28 0.87
CA GLY A 87 -9.94 -8.00 0.59
C GLY A 87 -8.92 -7.58 1.65
N GLU A 88 -8.59 -8.45 2.61
CA GLU A 88 -7.61 -8.16 3.65
C GLU A 88 -6.21 -8.00 3.07
N ILE A 89 -5.51 -6.94 3.47
CA ILE A 89 -4.11 -6.74 3.10
C ILE A 89 -3.24 -7.58 4.01
N LEU A 90 -2.58 -8.59 3.44
CA LEU A 90 -1.67 -9.49 4.14
C LEU A 90 -0.24 -8.99 4.17
N ALA A 91 0.17 -8.22 3.16
CA ALA A 91 1.45 -7.53 3.12
C ALA A 91 1.35 -6.25 2.31
N ILE A 92 2.10 -5.22 2.74
CA ILE A 92 2.29 -3.97 2.00
C ILE A 92 3.73 -3.52 2.19
N VAL A 93 4.52 -3.60 1.14
CA VAL A 93 5.97 -3.36 1.16
C VAL A 93 6.32 -2.28 0.17
N ASN A 94 7.21 -1.40 0.58
CA ASN A 94 7.74 -0.31 -0.25
C ASN A 94 9.26 -0.32 -0.23
N TYR A 95 9.88 0.11 -1.32
CA TYR A 95 11.30 0.37 -1.43
C TYR A 95 11.52 1.79 -1.99
N PRO A 96 12.45 2.62 -1.45
CA PRO A 96 13.25 2.35 -0.26
C PRO A 96 12.41 2.20 1.01
N SER A 97 12.96 1.47 1.99
CA SER A 97 12.35 1.23 3.28
C SER A 97 13.25 1.75 4.40
N PHE A 98 12.73 1.83 5.61
CA PHE A 98 13.46 2.31 6.77
C PHE A 98 13.31 1.34 7.95
N ASN A 99 14.30 1.38 8.85
CA ASN A 99 14.20 0.69 10.13
C ASN A 99 13.61 1.65 11.18
N PRO A 100 12.41 1.41 11.71
CA PRO A 100 11.78 2.29 12.69
C PRO A 100 12.55 2.36 14.02
N LEU A 101 13.44 1.41 14.28
CA LEU A 101 14.28 1.38 15.48
C LEU A 101 15.58 2.19 15.32
N ASP A 102 16.02 2.49 14.10
CA ASP A 102 17.17 3.36 13.82
C ASP A 102 16.73 4.65 13.16
N ARG A 103 16.63 5.71 13.98
CA ARG A 103 16.20 7.04 13.54
C ARG A 103 17.34 8.01 13.24
N ARG A 104 18.59 7.59 13.41
CA ARG A 104 19.77 8.50 13.29
C ARG A 104 20.06 8.88 11.85
N ASN A 105 19.80 7.98 10.90
CA ASN A 105 20.06 8.17 9.48
C ASN A 105 18.78 7.98 8.66
N LEU A 106 17.68 8.58 9.12
CA LEU A 106 16.38 8.40 8.50
C LEU A 106 16.32 9.15 7.17
N ASP A 107 16.16 8.40 6.08
CA ASP A 107 15.78 8.96 4.80
C ASP A 107 14.27 9.24 4.81
N PHE A 108 13.90 10.52 4.75
CA PHE A 108 12.49 10.92 4.73
C PHE A 108 11.75 10.39 3.51
N SER A 109 12.44 10.14 2.39
CA SER A 109 11.84 9.54 1.19
C SER A 109 11.38 8.10 1.42
N ALA A 110 12.04 7.37 2.34
CA ALA A 110 11.70 6.01 2.72
C ALA A 110 10.46 5.92 3.64
N LEU A 111 10.04 7.03 4.26
CA LEU A 111 8.83 7.05 5.08
C LEU A 111 7.54 7.01 4.26
N ARG A 112 7.61 7.36 2.98
CA ARG A 112 6.44 7.43 2.11
C ARG A 112 5.91 6.03 1.78
N ASN A 113 4.66 5.79 2.08
CA ASN A 113 3.97 4.58 1.63
C ASN A 113 3.61 4.72 0.15
N ARG A 114 4.56 4.35 -0.72
CA ARG A 114 4.46 4.50 -2.17
C ARG A 114 3.31 3.73 -2.77
N ALA A 115 3.00 2.56 -2.23
CA ALA A 115 1.87 1.74 -2.69
C ALA A 115 0.51 2.46 -2.60
N ILE A 116 0.41 3.49 -1.72
CA ILE A 116 -0.83 4.26 -1.52
C ILE A 116 -0.74 5.66 -2.15
N PHE A 117 0.44 6.30 -2.07
CA PHE A 117 0.56 7.71 -2.42
C PHE A 117 1.17 7.98 -3.80
N ASP A 118 1.89 7.01 -4.38
CA ASP A 118 2.50 7.21 -5.69
C ASP A 118 1.48 6.91 -6.79
N VAL A 119 1.42 7.79 -7.77
CA VAL A 119 0.69 7.56 -9.02
C VAL A 119 1.64 7.01 -10.07
N PHE A 120 1.15 6.11 -10.91
CA PHE A 120 1.91 5.51 -11.99
C PHE A 120 1.01 5.28 -13.21
N GLU A 121 1.61 5.16 -14.39
CA GLU A 121 0.90 4.77 -15.59
C GLU A 121 0.71 3.25 -15.60
N PRO A 122 -0.52 2.75 -15.44
CA PRO A 122 -0.77 1.31 -15.27
C PRO A 122 -0.49 0.50 -16.55
N GLY A 123 -0.53 1.13 -17.72
CA GLY A 123 -0.34 0.45 -18.98
C GLY A 123 -1.30 -0.73 -19.14
N SER A 124 -0.78 -1.88 -19.68
CA SER A 124 -1.59 -3.09 -19.92
C SER A 124 -2.21 -3.70 -18.66
N VAL A 125 -1.74 -3.34 -17.45
CA VAL A 125 -2.33 -3.82 -16.19
C VAL A 125 -3.79 -3.36 -16.03
N LEU A 126 -4.17 -2.26 -16.69
CA LEU A 126 -5.56 -1.77 -16.67
C LEU A 126 -6.51 -2.61 -17.55
N LYS A 127 -5.99 -3.35 -18.54
CA LYS A 127 -6.83 -4.06 -19.54
C LYS A 127 -7.74 -5.13 -18.92
N PRO A 128 -7.31 -5.97 -17.97
CA PRO A 128 -8.20 -6.91 -17.29
C PRO A 128 -9.36 -6.21 -16.56
N LEU A 129 -9.11 -5.06 -15.94
CA LEU A 129 -10.15 -4.28 -15.24
C LEU A 129 -11.16 -3.70 -16.25
N ALA A 130 -10.68 -3.14 -17.36
CA ALA A 130 -11.54 -2.65 -18.43
C ALA A 130 -12.37 -3.78 -19.04
N MET A 131 -11.75 -4.95 -19.30
CA MET A 131 -12.45 -6.12 -19.82
C MET A 131 -13.50 -6.63 -18.84
N SER A 132 -13.22 -6.65 -17.53
CA SER A 132 -14.18 -7.04 -16.51
C SER A 132 -15.41 -6.14 -16.52
N ALA A 133 -15.22 -4.82 -16.61
CA ALA A 133 -16.33 -3.86 -16.70
C ALA A 133 -17.17 -4.06 -17.98
N ILE A 134 -16.53 -4.33 -19.11
CA ILE A 134 -17.20 -4.60 -20.39
C ILE A 134 -18.02 -5.89 -20.28
N LEU A 135 -17.47 -6.96 -19.73
CA LEU A 135 -18.17 -8.24 -19.59
C LEU A 135 -19.27 -8.20 -18.54
N GLU A 136 -19.16 -7.34 -17.53
CA GLU A 136 -20.23 -7.09 -16.56
C GLU A 136 -21.44 -6.42 -17.25
N SER A 137 -21.18 -5.47 -18.16
CA SER A 137 -22.24 -4.78 -18.90
C SER A 137 -22.89 -5.65 -19.99
N ASP A 138 -22.10 -6.49 -20.66
CA ASP A 138 -22.57 -7.41 -21.72
C ASP A 138 -21.78 -8.72 -21.68
N PRO A 139 -22.25 -9.73 -20.91
CA PRO A 139 -21.60 -11.05 -20.82
C PRO A 139 -21.49 -11.79 -22.16
N SER A 140 -22.31 -11.46 -23.15
CA SER A 140 -22.27 -12.11 -24.47
C SER A 140 -20.97 -11.83 -25.22
N LEU A 141 -20.28 -10.74 -24.90
CA LEU A 141 -19.01 -10.37 -25.51
C LEU A 141 -17.87 -11.35 -25.19
N TYR A 142 -18.00 -12.18 -24.13
CA TYR A 142 -16.99 -13.20 -23.80
C TYR A 142 -16.73 -14.17 -24.96
N SER A 143 -17.77 -14.63 -25.66
CA SER A 143 -17.70 -15.57 -26.79
C SER A 143 -17.69 -14.90 -28.13
N LYS A 144 -17.93 -13.59 -28.20
CA LYS A 144 -18.01 -12.86 -29.45
C LYS A 144 -16.64 -12.75 -30.11
N LYS A 145 -16.60 -13.00 -31.40
CA LYS A 145 -15.42 -12.76 -32.24
C LYS A 145 -15.37 -11.30 -32.67
N ILE A 146 -14.26 -10.65 -32.41
CA ILE A 146 -14.00 -9.24 -32.68
C ILE A 146 -12.91 -9.15 -33.74
N ASN A 147 -13.18 -8.43 -34.82
CA ASN A 147 -12.17 -8.17 -35.84
C ASN A 147 -11.26 -7.02 -35.37
N THR A 148 -9.98 -7.32 -35.18
CA THR A 148 -8.96 -6.36 -34.74
C THR A 148 -8.12 -5.81 -35.90
N SER A 149 -8.39 -6.26 -37.15
CA SER A 149 -7.70 -5.74 -38.33
C SER A 149 -8.07 -4.28 -38.59
N PRO A 150 -7.12 -3.48 -39.07
CA PRO A 150 -5.77 -3.79 -39.55
C PRO A 150 -4.69 -3.66 -38.48
N GLY A 151 -4.99 -3.85 -37.18
CA GLY A 151 -4.06 -3.72 -36.06
C GLY A 151 -3.78 -2.28 -35.66
N TRP A 152 -4.63 -1.36 -36.01
CA TRP A 152 -4.63 0.02 -35.54
C TRP A 152 -6.02 0.64 -35.58
N ILE A 153 -6.24 1.61 -34.72
CA ILE A 153 -7.47 2.39 -34.63
C ILE A 153 -7.13 3.88 -34.60
N ASP A 154 -7.93 4.67 -35.26
CA ASP A 154 -7.95 6.13 -35.15
C ASP A 154 -9.20 6.52 -34.35
N TYR A 155 -8.99 7.13 -33.21
CA TYR A 155 -10.08 7.63 -32.38
C TYR A 155 -9.83 9.11 -32.08
N GLU A 156 -10.72 9.95 -32.61
CA GLU A 156 -10.63 11.43 -32.45
C GLU A 156 -9.28 12.02 -32.87
N GLY A 157 -8.63 11.49 -33.88
CA GLY A 157 -7.32 11.94 -34.34
C GLY A 157 -6.12 11.31 -33.60
N PHE A 158 -6.38 10.46 -32.60
CA PHE A 158 -5.33 9.71 -31.91
C PHE A 158 -5.22 8.30 -32.52
N LYS A 159 -4.10 8.07 -33.19
CA LYS A 159 -3.83 6.77 -33.81
C LYS A 159 -3.13 5.84 -32.82
N THR A 160 -3.84 4.80 -32.39
CA THR A 160 -3.30 3.73 -31.55
C THR A 160 -3.01 2.52 -32.44
N LYS A 161 -1.82 1.94 -32.29
CA LYS A 161 -1.32 0.84 -33.12
C LYS A 161 -0.90 -0.33 -32.23
N ASP A 162 -1.30 -1.53 -32.65
CA ASP A 162 -0.84 -2.77 -32.03
C ASP A 162 0.50 -3.23 -32.61
N PHE A 163 1.13 -4.24 -32.00
CA PHE A 163 2.39 -4.81 -32.50
C PHE A 163 2.25 -5.42 -33.88
N LYS A 164 1.11 -6.02 -34.17
CA LYS A 164 0.75 -6.61 -35.49
C LYS A 164 -0.75 -6.67 -35.66
N ASP A 165 -1.19 -6.99 -36.86
CA ASP A 165 -2.57 -7.38 -37.16
C ASP A 165 -2.82 -8.81 -36.64
N TYR A 166 -3.71 -8.96 -35.67
CA TYR A 166 -4.10 -10.24 -35.09
C TYR A 166 -5.35 -10.83 -35.71
N GLY A 167 -6.02 -10.13 -36.62
CA GLY A 167 -7.24 -10.60 -37.30
C GLY A 167 -8.43 -10.66 -36.35
N VAL A 168 -9.11 -11.81 -36.33
CA VAL A 168 -10.34 -12.00 -35.54
C VAL A 168 -10.01 -12.72 -34.24
N LEU A 169 -10.29 -12.09 -33.11
CA LEU A 169 -9.99 -12.58 -31.74
C LEU A 169 -11.26 -12.64 -30.89
N THR A 170 -11.26 -13.54 -29.92
CA THR A 170 -12.20 -13.53 -28.78
C THR A 170 -11.71 -12.59 -27.69
N ALA A 171 -12.57 -12.24 -26.72
CA ALA A 171 -12.18 -11.42 -25.57
C ALA A 171 -10.99 -12.02 -24.77
N SER A 172 -10.98 -13.34 -24.59
CA SER A 172 -9.87 -14.04 -23.92
C SER A 172 -8.57 -13.93 -24.71
N GLU A 173 -8.60 -14.09 -26.04
CA GLU A 173 -7.41 -13.94 -26.89
C GLU A 173 -6.89 -12.49 -26.90
N ILE A 174 -7.77 -11.49 -26.89
CA ILE A 174 -7.40 -10.08 -26.81
C ILE A 174 -6.57 -9.83 -25.54
N ILE A 175 -6.99 -10.36 -24.39
CA ILE A 175 -6.24 -10.22 -23.14
C ILE A 175 -4.93 -11.01 -23.17
N SER A 176 -4.94 -12.22 -23.78
CA SER A 176 -3.74 -13.07 -23.84
C SER A 176 -2.62 -12.51 -24.73
N PHE A 177 -2.97 -11.78 -25.78
CA PHE A 177 -2.01 -11.17 -26.71
C PHE A 177 -1.66 -9.70 -26.35
N SER A 178 -2.20 -9.22 -25.28
CA SER A 178 -2.12 -7.81 -24.88
C SER A 178 -0.87 -7.46 -24.08
#